data_cf36715b96909b19a7a2eaacd7d204b5
#
_entry.id   cf36715b96909b19a7a2eaacd7d204b5
#
_cell.length_a   1.000
_cell.length_b   1.000
_cell.length_c   1.000
_cell.angle_alpha   90.00
_cell.angle_beta   90.00
_cell.angle_gamma   90.00
#
_symmetry.space_group_name_H-M   'P 1'
#
loop_
_entity.id
_entity.type
_entity.pdbx_description
1 polymer ?
#
loop_
_entity_poly.entity_id
_entity_poly.type
_entity_poly.pdbx_seq_one_letter_code
_entity_poly.pdbx_strand_id
1 'polypeptide(L)'
;MRDQFKKLKIRNSKFILGNTINELKHLETESIDMIFCDPPYFLQLTKELRRPDMTVVKGVKETWDKFSSFKEYDKFTNLWLTECKRILKKDGTIWLIGTYHNIYRLGYHLQNLNFWVLNDIIWNKINPLPNFKGTRFTNAHEVLIWATKSKESKYTFNYHTMKKMNNNKQMRSDWNLKVCQGKERLKDSLNKTLHSTQKPEELLYRIILASTKQGDIVLDPFFGTGTTGAMCKKLGRKFIGIDSNPQYMHAAKKRIMKVNPIDTSNIESIATSSSSKKIPFSNLLKKGLIRPGEKIFNSRESIRATVLSNGNLKFKKVEGSIHK
;
A
#
# COMPACT_ATOMS: atom_id res chain seq x y z
N MET A 1 28.02 -10.47 17.41
CA MET A 1 26.59 -10.15 17.08
C MET A 1 26.35 -9.50 15.73
N ARG A 2 27.22 -8.64 15.20
CA ARG A 2 27.05 -8.02 13.84
C ARG A 2 27.10 -9.03 12.69
N ASP A 3 27.84 -10.11 12.77
CA ASP A 3 27.97 -11.07 11.65
C ASP A 3 26.82 -12.08 11.50
N GLN A 4 26.05 -12.34 12.53
CA GLN A 4 24.88 -13.25 12.44
C GLN A 4 23.69 -12.67 11.68
N PHE A 5 23.63 -11.35 11.49
CA PHE A 5 22.54 -10.68 10.75
C PHE A 5 22.81 -10.57 9.26
N LYS A 6 24.05 -10.71 8.81
CA LYS A 6 24.45 -10.44 7.40
C LYS A 6 23.89 -11.43 6.36
N LYS A 7 23.41 -12.60 6.72
CA LYS A 7 22.97 -13.62 5.72
C LYS A 7 21.86 -14.54 6.20
N LEU A 8 20.64 -14.01 6.37
CA LEU A 8 19.49 -14.89 6.43
C LEU A 8 18.63 -14.71 5.17
N LYS A 9 18.87 -15.61 4.20
CA LYS A 9 18.07 -15.74 2.99
C LYS A 9 16.81 -16.55 3.31
N ILE A 10 15.66 -15.90 3.51
CA ILE A 10 14.38 -16.57 3.26
C ILE A 10 14.16 -16.51 1.76
N ARG A 11 14.55 -17.56 1.01
CA ARG A 11 14.43 -17.68 -0.45
C ARG A 11 14.44 -16.31 -1.18
N ASN A 12 15.61 -15.65 -1.24
CA ASN A 12 15.81 -14.35 -1.92
C ASN A 12 15.24 -13.09 -1.22
N SER A 13 14.84 -13.16 0.05
CA SER A 13 14.52 -11.96 0.85
C SER A 13 15.67 -11.61 1.78
N LYS A 14 15.85 -10.30 2.06
CA LYS A 14 16.99 -9.79 2.82
C LYS A 14 16.50 -8.95 4.02
N PHE A 15 17.18 -9.16 5.16
CA PHE A 15 17.10 -8.28 6.32
C PHE A 15 18.43 -7.52 6.43
N ILE A 16 18.38 -6.20 6.45
CA ILE A 16 19.56 -5.35 6.50
C ILE A 16 19.49 -4.52 7.79
N LEU A 17 20.40 -4.77 8.73
CA LEU A 17 20.53 -3.97 9.93
C LEU A 17 21.50 -2.84 9.68
N GLY A 18 20.99 -1.61 9.59
CA GLY A 18 21.83 -0.45 9.27
C GLY A 18 21.03 0.85 9.15
N ASN A 19 21.76 1.93 8.91
CA ASN A 19 21.16 3.22 8.62
C ASN A 19 20.57 3.23 7.20
N THR A 20 19.30 3.59 7.07
CA THR A 20 18.57 3.59 5.81
C THR A 20 19.30 4.28 4.68
N ILE A 21 19.80 5.51 4.87
CA ILE A 21 20.48 6.28 3.81
C ILE A 21 21.75 5.58 3.34
N ASN A 22 22.51 4.99 4.27
CA ASN A 22 23.75 4.30 3.93
C ASN A 22 23.47 2.98 3.20
N GLU A 23 22.52 2.20 3.68
CA GLU A 23 22.20 0.88 3.12
C GLU A 23 21.52 0.99 1.75
N LEU A 24 20.71 2.02 1.51
CA LEU A 24 20.10 2.26 0.20
C LEU A 24 21.16 2.47 -0.90
N LYS A 25 22.30 3.12 -0.61
CA LYS A 25 23.39 3.34 -1.57
C LYS A 25 24.02 2.04 -2.08
N HIS A 26 23.94 0.97 -1.29
CA HIS A 26 24.49 -0.35 -1.64
C HIS A 26 23.53 -1.22 -2.47
N LEU A 27 22.29 -0.77 -2.69
CA LEU A 27 21.36 -1.47 -3.55
C LEU A 27 21.59 -1.08 -5.02
N GLU A 28 21.42 -2.07 -5.90
CA GLU A 28 21.58 -1.87 -7.34
C GLU A 28 20.52 -0.93 -7.91
N THR A 29 20.93 -0.11 -8.88
CA THR A 29 20.02 0.76 -9.63
C THR A 29 18.97 -0.09 -10.36
N GLU A 30 17.71 0.38 -10.38
CA GLU A 30 16.60 -0.26 -11.09
C GLU A 30 16.37 -1.76 -10.74
N SER A 31 16.54 -2.10 -9.46
CA SER A 31 16.43 -3.46 -8.96
C SER A 31 15.11 -3.76 -8.25
N ILE A 32 14.35 -2.73 -7.82
CA ILE A 32 13.17 -2.84 -6.96
C ILE A 32 11.89 -2.60 -7.75
N ASP A 33 10.89 -3.49 -7.60
CA ASP A 33 9.60 -3.38 -8.27
C ASP A 33 8.64 -2.43 -7.53
N MET A 34 8.65 -2.47 -6.19
CA MET A 34 7.81 -1.61 -5.36
C MET A 34 8.53 -1.22 -4.08
N ILE A 35 8.36 0.02 -3.66
CA ILE A 35 8.87 0.53 -2.38
C ILE A 35 7.67 0.94 -1.51
N PHE A 36 7.66 0.51 -0.25
CA PHE A 36 6.75 1.02 0.78
C PHE A 36 7.57 1.73 1.84
N CYS A 37 7.22 2.97 2.17
CA CYS A 37 7.93 3.79 3.14
C CYS A 37 6.99 4.30 4.23
N ASP A 38 7.30 3.96 5.48
CA ASP A 38 6.72 4.52 6.70
C ASP A 38 7.81 5.30 7.46
N PRO A 39 8.25 6.47 6.92
CA PRO A 39 9.39 7.20 7.48
C PRO A 39 9.05 7.84 8.84
N PRO A 40 10.03 8.36 9.58
CA PRO A 40 9.79 9.20 10.75
C PRO A 40 8.77 10.31 10.46
N TYR A 41 7.89 10.60 11.43
CA TYR A 41 6.80 11.57 11.23
C TYR A 41 7.14 12.97 11.71
N PHE A 42 8.23 13.10 12.47
CA PHE A 42 8.61 14.34 13.14
C PHE A 42 7.44 14.90 13.97
N LEU A 43 6.93 14.07 14.89
CA LEU A 43 5.71 14.37 15.65
C LEU A 43 5.84 15.59 16.58
N GLN A 44 7.05 16.11 16.82
CA GLN A 44 7.34 17.29 17.65
C GLN A 44 6.71 17.21 19.05
N LEU A 45 6.72 16.01 19.63
CA LEU A 45 6.18 15.81 20.98
C LEU A 45 7.15 16.38 22.02
N THR A 46 6.87 17.60 22.48
CA THR A 46 7.69 18.33 23.46
C THR A 46 7.37 17.96 24.91
N LYS A 47 6.18 17.41 25.17
CA LYS A 47 5.69 17.11 26.55
C LYS A 47 5.10 15.70 26.60
N GLU A 48 5.10 15.14 27.83
CA GLU A 48 4.42 13.88 28.09
C GLU A 48 2.92 13.99 27.82
N LEU A 49 2.41 13.09 27.00
CA LEU A 49 0.97 12.92 26.83
C LEU A 49 0.44 12.07 27.98
N ARG A 50 -0.55 12.58 28.70
CA ARG A 50 -1.25 11.84 29.76
C ARG A 50 -2.68 11.56 29.36
N ARG A 51 -3.20 10.41 29.74
CA ARG A 51 -4.63 10.08 29.64
C ARG A 51 -5.43 10.83 30.68
N PRO A 52 -6.77 10.85 30.59
CA PRO A 52 -7.61 11.45 31.65
C PRO A 52 -7.38 10.88 33.03
N ASP A 53 -6.97 9.59 33.12
CA ASP A 53 -6.60 8.89 34.36
C ASP A 53 -5.17 9.21 34.85
N MET A 54 -4.55 10.24 34.30
CA MET A 54 -3.18 10.70 34.57
C MET A 54 -2.08 9.70 34.18
N THR A 55 -2.39 8.55 33.65
CA THR A 55 -1.39 7.58 33.13
C THR A 55 -0.67 8.18 31.91
N VAL A 56 0.66 8.03 31.88
CA VAL A 56 1.48 8.51 30.78
C VAL A 56 1.20 7.68 29.53
N VAL A 57 0.73 8.37 28.48
CA VAL A 57 0.76 7.76 27.15
C VAL A 57 2.22 7.75 26.74
N LYS A 58 2.79 6.57 26.60
CA LYS A 58 4.10 6.44 25.96
C LYS A 58 3.96 6.88 24.50
N GLY A 59 4.05 8.17 24.30
CA GLY A 59 4.20 8.76 22.98
C GLY A 59 5.48 8.28 22.36
N VAL A 60 5.67 8.54 21.08
CA VAL A 60 6.90 8.19 20.39
C VAL A 60 8.04 9.04 20.98
N LYS A 61 8.73 8.49 21.99
CA LYS A 61 9.98 9.06 22.54
C LYS A 61 11.21 8.47 21.85
N GLU A 62 10.99 7.88 20.68
CA GLU A 62 12.04 7.21 19.95
C GLU A 62 13.02 8.22 19.34
N THR A 63 14.31 7.91 19.45
CA THR A 63 15.37 8.79 18.96
C THR A 63 15.33 9.00 17.47
N TRP A 64 14.80 8.03 16.72
CA TRP A 64 14.68 8.08 15.26
C TRP A 64 13.65 9.12 14.73
N ASP A 65 12.71 9.61 15.57
CA ASP A 65 11.71 10.62 15.18
C ASP A 65 12.10 12.04 15.65
N LYS A 66 13.37 12.26 16.01
CA LYS A 66 13.86 13.55 16.50
C LYS A 66 14.67 14.25 15.44
N PHE A 67 14.21 15.43 15.05
CA PHE A 67 14.92 16.35 14.17
C PHE A 67 14.97 17.73 14.85
N SER A 68 16.04 18.47 14.63
CA SER A 68 16.20 19.81 15.20
C SER A 68 15.35 20.87 14.49
N SER A 69 14.99 20.62 13.23
CA SER A 69 14.23 21.54 12.40
C SER A 69 13.58 20.84 11.20
N PHE A 70 12.59 21.51 10.58
CA PHE A 70 12.06 21.06 9.29
C PHE A 70 13.10 21.02 8.17
N LYS A 71 14.11 21.90 8.23
CA LYS A 71 15.20 21.90 7.26
C LYS A 71 16.02 20.59 7.33
N GLU A 72 16.29 20.13 8.55
CA GLU A 72 16.96 18.84 8.76
C GLU A 72 16.10 17.67 8.30
N TYR A 73 14.80 17.68 8.64
CA TYR A 73 13.84 16.68 8.18
C TYR A 73 13.73 16.63 6.65
N ASP A 74 13.69 17.79 5.99
CA ASP A 74 13.64 17.90 4.54
C ASP A 74 14.91 17.36 3.89
N LYS A 75 16.09 17.67 4.45
CA LYS A 75 17.36 17.11 4.00
C LYS A 75 17.38 15.58 4.12
N PHE A 76 16.97 15.07 5.26
CA PHE A 76 16.81 13.62 5.48
C PHE A 76 15.87 13.01 4.43
N THR A 77 14.68 13.60 4.25
CA THR A 77 13.66 13.12 3.32
C THR A 77 14.18 13.10 1.87
N ASN A 78 14.84 14.17 1.44
CA ASN A 78 15.40 14.26 0.09
C ASN A 78 16.47 13.18 -0.16
N LEU A 79 17.34 12.92 0.82
CA LEU A 79 18.44 11.94 0.68
C LEU A 79 17.89 10.52 0.44
N TRP A 80 16.97 10.04 1.27
CA TRP A 80 16.49 8.68 1.09
C TRP A 80 15.53 8.54 -0.10
N LEU A 81 14.73 9.58 -0.43
CA LEU A 81 13.86 9.56 -1.61
C LEU A 81 14.65 9.55 -2.91
N THR A 82 15.77 10.27 -2.97
CA THR A 82 16.68 10.25 -4.13
C THR A 82 17.19 8.84 -4.39
N GLU A 83 17.65 8.15 -3.34
CA GLU A 83 18.08 6.77 -3.46
C GLU A 83 16.93 5.83 -3.84
N CYS A 84 15.75 6.01 -3.25
CA CYS A 84 14.55 5.26 -3.64
C CYS A 84 14.24 5.41 -5.13
N LYS A 85 14.37 6.62 -5.69
CA LYS A 85 14.16 6.86 -7.13
C LYS A 85 15.21 6.13 -7.98
N ARG A 86 16.48 6.13 -7.56
CA ARG A 86 17.55 5.44 -8.27
C ARG A 86 17.32 3.94 -8.35
N ILE A 87 17.00 3.30 -7.23
CA ILE A 87 16.87 1.85 -7.13
C ILE A 87 15.52 1.33 -7.65
N LEU A 88 14.51 2.18 -7.76
CA LEU A 88 13.20 1.82 -8.31
C LEU A 88 13.33 1.53 -9.81
N LYS A 89 12.81 0.41 -10.29
CA LYS A 89 12.73 0.07 -11.72
C LYS A 89 11.96 1.13 -12.48
N LYS A 90 12.14 1.19 -13.80
CA LYS A 90 11.45 2.13 -14.70
C LYS A 90 9.92 2.09 -14.50
N ASP A 91 9.36 0.89 -14.36
CA ASP A 91 7.92 0.67 -14.20
C ASP A 91 7.52 0.41 -12.74
N GLY A 92 8.42 0.64 -11.80
CA GLY A 92 8.21 0.44 -10.37
C GLY A 92 7.36 1.54 -9.74
N THR A 93 6.80 1.24 -8.56
CA THR A 93 5.96 2.16 -7.79
C THR A 93 6.47 2.37 -6.38
N ILE A 94 6.15 3.52 -5.82
CA ILE A 94 6.46 3.86 -4.44
C ILE A 94 5.19 4.25 -3.69
N TRP A 95 5.08 3.80 -2.46
CA TRP A 95 4.03 4.15 -1.51
C TRP A 95 4.64 4.82 -0.30
N LEU A 96 4.21 6.03 0.01
CA LEU A 96 4.59 6.77 1.21
C LEU A 96 3.39 6.87 2.13
N ILE A 97 3.56 6.63 3.42
CA ILE A 97 2.50 6.84 4.40
C ILE A 97 2.91 7.93 5.40
N GLY A 98 1.95 8.72 5.83
CA GLY A 98 2.17 9.75 6.83
C GLY A 98 0.89 10.33 7.40
N THR A 99 1.07 11.18 8.39
CA THR A 99 0.00 12.00 8.98
C THR A 99 0.14 13.45 8.53
N TYR A 100 -0.76 14.32 8.98
CA TYR A 100 -0.68 15.76 8.71
C TYR A 100 0.63 16.43 9.17
N HIS A 101 1.44 15.76 9.99
CA HIS A 101 2.74 16.29 10.43
C HIS A 101 3.78 16.28 9.29
N ASN A 102 3.74 15.28 8.43
CA ASN A 102 4.80 15.05 7.45
C ASN A 102 4.34 14.82 6.01
N ILE A 103 3.09 14.38 5.78
CA ILE A 103 2.66 13.93 4.46
C ILE A 103 2.78 15.00 3.36
N TYR A 104 2.50 16.26 3.69
CA TYR A 104 2.61 17.36 2.73
C TYR A 104 4.08 17.62 2.32
N ARG A 105 5.03 17.45 3.26
CA ARG A 105 6.47 17.56 2.97
C ARG A 105 6.95 16.37 2.14
N LEU A 106 6.51 15.17 2.46
CA LEU A 106 6.79 13.98 1.66
C LEU A 106 6.31 14.15 0.23
N GLY A 107 5.07 14.63 0.03
CA GLY A 107 4.49 14.92 -1.27
C GLY A 107 5.29 15.99 -2.05
N TYR A 108 5.70 17.05 -1.38
CA TYR A 108 6.54 18.11 -1.96
C TYR A 108 7.88 17.56 -2.47
N HIS A 109 8.60 16.80 -1.64
CA HIS A 109 9.88 16.21 -2.04
C HIS A 109 9.73 15.18 -3.17
N LEU A 110 8.66 14.38 -3.13
CA LEU A 110 8.36 13.39 -4.14
C LEU A 110 8.14 14.05 -5.52
N GLN A 111 7.36 15.14 -5.57
CA GLN A 111 7.15 15.90 -6.80
C GLN A 111 8.41 16.61 -7.29
N ASN A 112 9.20 17.22 -6.40
CA ASN A 112 10.46 17.87 -6.77
C ASN A 112 11.49 16.88 -7.34
N LEU A 113 11.45 15.63 -6.90
CA LEU A 113 12.25 14.55 -7.47
C LEU A 113 11.63 13.98 -8.76
N ASN A 114 10.59 14.60 -9.33
CA ASN A 114 9.91 14.17 -10.56
C ASN A 114 9.37 12.72 -10.50
N PHE A 115 8.83 12.29 -9.36
CA PHE A 115 7.95 11.14 -9.34
C PHE A 115 6.59 11.55 -9.89
N TRP A 116 5.90 10.62 -10.54
CA TRP A 116 4.55 10.84 -11.03
C TRP A 116 3.54 10.30 -10.04
N VAL A 117 2.80 11.19 -9.36
CA VAL A 117 1.76 10.81 -8.38
C VAL A 117 0.56 10.23 -9.12
N LEU A 118 0.14 9.04 -8.70
CA LEU A 118 -1.00 8.31 -9.26
C LEU A 118 -2.28 8.57 -8.46
N ASN A 119 -2.18 8.43 -7.13
CA ASN A 119 -3.27 8.70 -6.20
C ASN A 119 -2.73 9.15 -4.84
N ASP A 120 -3.55 9.85 -4.09
CA ASP A 120 -3.57 9.83 -2.63
C ASP A 120 -4.65 8.86 -2.14
N ILE A 121 -4.36 8.14 -1.07
CA ILE A 121 -5.30 7.23 -0.43
C ILE A 121 -5.48 7.62 1.03
N ILE A 122 -6.71 7.78 1.45
CA ILE A 122 -7.05 8.06 2.84
C ILE A 122 -7.33 6.75 3.56
N TRP A 123 -6.44 6.38 4.47
CA TRP A 123 -6.71 5.31 5.40
C TRP A 123 -7.52 5.84 6.59
N ASN A 124 -8.83 5.64 6.56
CA ASN A 124 -9.74 5.93 7.66
C ASN A 124 -9.59 4.86 8.74
N LYS A 125 -9.16 5.27 9.92
CA LYS A 125 -9.04 4.39 11.09
C LYS A 125 -10.42 4.16 11.69
N ILE A 126 -10.94 2.93 11.62
CA ILE A 126 -12.26 2.60 12.17
C ILE A 126 -12.29 2.80 13.71
N ASN A 127 -11.12 2.62 14.36
CA ASN A 127 -10.96 2.72 15.80
C ASN A 127 -9.79 3.65 16.17
N PRO A 128 -9.88 4.95 15.83
CA PRO A 128 -8.81 5.90 16.13
C PRO A 128 -8.69 6.15 17.64
N LEU A 129 -7.48 6.46 18.09
CA LEU A 129 -7.26 6.92 19.45
C LEU A 129 -7.86 8.32 19.63
N PRO A 130 -8.60 8.59 20.72
CA PRO A 130 -9.18 9.90 20.96
C PRO A 130 -8.12 10.96 21.21
N ASN A 131 -8.46 12.22 20.97
CA ASN A 131 -7.66 13.34 21.44
C ASN A 131 -7.92 13.52 22.96
N PHE A 132 -7.00 13.02 23.78
CA PHE A 132 -7.16 12.99 25.25
C PHE A 132 -7.34 14.37 25.88
N LYS A 133 -6.83 15.44 25.25
CA LYS A 133 -6.96 16.80 25.76
C LYS A 133 -8.22 17.51 25.29
N GLY A 134 -8.96 16.95 24.34
CA GLY A 134 -10.16 17.59 23.76
C GLY A 134 -9.91 18.94 23.08
N THR A 135 -8.66 19.24 22.70
CA THR A 135 -8.28 20.57 22.17
C THR A 135 -8.29 20.64 20.64
N ARG A 136 -8.52 19.53 19.97
CA ARG A 136 -8.60 19.41 18.50
C ARG A 136 -9.31 18.11 18.10
N PHE A 137 -9.62 17.98 16.83
CA PHE A 137 -10.24 16.76 16.31
C PHE A 137 -9.38 15.52 16.54
N THR A 138 -10.03 14.38 16.69
CA THR A 138 -9.38 13.06 16.71
C THR A 138 -8.67 12.82 15.38
N ASN A 139 -7.40 12.38 15.43
CA ASN A 139 -6.65 12.04 14.23
C ASN A 139 -7.11 10.67 13.68
N ALA A 140 -8.21 10.69 12.94
CA ALA A 140 -8.92 9.50 12.49
C ALA A 140 -8.43 8.94 11.15
N HIS A 141 -7.40 9.52 10.52
CA HIS A 141 -6.87 9.01 9.27
C HIS A 141 -5.35 9.19 9.13
N GLU A 142 -4.79 8.43 8.23
CA GLU A 142 -3.46 8.66 7.65
C GLU A 142 -3.60 8.72 6.13
N VAL A 143 -2.67 9.39 5.48
CA VAL A 143 -2.64 9.54 4.03
C VAL A 143 -1.52 8.70 3.45
N LEU A 144 -1.82 7.97 2.37
CA LEU A 144 -0.79 7.32 1.56
C LEU A 144 -0.69 8.06 0.22
N ILE A 145 0.53 8.31 -0.22
CA ILE A 145 0.80 8.79 -1.58
C ILE A 145 1.33 7.62 -2.40
N TRP A 146 0.64 7.29 -3.48
CA TRP A 146 1.06 6.29 -4.45
C TRP A 146 1.59 6.98 -5.70
N ALA A 147 2.82 6.67 -6.05
CA ALA A 147 3.49 7.27 -7.19
C ALA A 147 4.31 6.24 -7.97
N THR A 148 4.65 6.57 -9.20
CA THR A 148 5.56 5.82 -10.06
C THR A 148 6.79 6.66 -10.42
N LYS A 149 7.83 6.01 -10.94
CA LYS A 149 9.14 6.63 -11.21
C LYS A 149 9.07 7.82 -12.15
N SER A 150 8.19 7.74 -13.19
CA SER A 150 7.95 8.82 -14.15
C SER A 150 6.55 8.70 -14.76
N LYS A 151 6.11 9.71 -15.51
CA LYS A 151 4.83 9.73 -16.22
C LYS A 151 4.72 8.62 -17.27
N GLU A 152 5.85 8.20 -17.84
CA GLU A 152 5.95 7.19 -18.90
C GLU A 152 5.96 5.75 -18.35
N SER A 153 6.04 5.57 -17.05
CA SER A 153 6.10 4.26 -16.41
C SER A 153 4.83 3.43 -16.69
N LYS A 154 5.02 2.17 -17.06
CA LYS A 154 3.93 1.17 -17.25
C LYS A 154 3.75 0.36 -15.98
N TYR A 155 3.35 1.02 -14.92
CA TYR A 155 3.25 0.44 -13.58
C TYR A 155 2.19 -0.69 -13.49
N THR A 156 2.37 -1.56 -12.53
CA THR A 156 1.40 -2.60 -12.21
C THR A 156 0.25 -2.03 -11.38
N PHE A 157 -0.99 -2.24 -11.84
CA PHE A 157 -2.20 -2.07 -11.04
C PHE A 157 -3.15 -3.25 -11.26
N ASN A 158 -3.34 -4.06 -10.24
CA ASN A 158 -4.15 -5.27 -10.29
C ASN A 158 -5.64 -4.94 -10.12
N TYR A 159 -6.22 -4.21 -11.08
CA TYR A 159 -7.58 -3.68 -11.06
C TYR A 159 -8.65 -4.74 -10.72
N HIS A 160 -8.61 -5.90 -11.37
CA HIS A 160 -9.59 -6.97 -11.14
C HIS A 160 -9.47 -7.60 -9.76
N THR A 161 -8.24 -7.76 -9.25
CA THR A 161 -7.97 -8.19 -7.87
C THR A 161 -8.58 -7.21 -6.88
N MET A 162 -8.36 -5.92 -7.07
CA MET A 162 -8.93 -4.88 -6.22
C MET A 162 -10.47 -4.85 -6.28
N LYS A 163 -11.07 -5.06 -7.45
CA LYS A 163 -12.54 -5.21 -7.57
C LYS A 163 -13.07 -6.41 -6.79
N LYS A 164 -12.44 -7.57 -6.90
CA LYS A 164 -12.82 -8.77 -6.14
C LYS A 164 -12.80 -8.51 -4.64
N MET A 165 -11.76 -7.87 -4.14
CA MET A 165 -11.65 -7.51 -2.72
C MET A 165 -12.71 -6.50 -2.27
N ASN A 166 -13.35 -5.79 -3.20
CA ASN A 166 -14.38 -4.79 -2.94
C ASN A 166 -15.75 -5.20 -3.49
N ASN A 167 -16.16 -6.45 -3.29
CA ASN A 167 -17.47 -6.96 -3.71
C ASN A 167 -17.78 -6.68 -5.19
N ASN A 168 -16.80 -6.89 -6.07
CA ASN A 168 -16.83 -6.61 -7.51
C ASN A 168 -17.10 -5.15 -7.91
N LYS A 169 -16.97 -4.22 -6.97
CA LYS A 169 -16.99 -2.78 -7.24
C LYS A 169 -15.56 -2.24 -7.34
N GLN A 170 -15.37 -1.16 -8.11
CA GLN A 170 -14.08 -0.49 -8.16
C GLN A 170 -13.64 -0.07 -6.75
N MET A 171 -12.38 -0.37 -6.40
CA MET A 171 -11.80 0.06 -5.14
C MET A 171 -11.63 1.58 -5.15
N ARG A 172 -12.08 2.22 -4.08
CA ARG A 172 -11.96 3.67 -3.89
C ARG A 172 -10.67 4.02 -3.19
N SER A 173 -10.33 5.30 -3.15
CA SER A 173 -9.15 5.81 -2.46
C SER A 173 -9.38 6.13 -0.97
N ASP A 174 -10.54 5.80 -0.42
CA ASP A 174 -10.89 5.92 1.00
C ASP A 174 -11.05 4.51 1.62
N TRP A 175 -10.05 4.11 2.41
CA TRP A 175 -9.98 2.76 2.97
C TRP A 175 -10.33 2.75 4.45
N ASN A 176 -11.41 2.07 4.83
CA ASN A 176 -11.82 1.88 6.21
C ASN A 176 -11.12 0.64 6.78
N LEU A 177 -10.04 0.82 7.53
CA LEU A 177 -9.26 -0.27 8.14
C LEU A 177 -8.99 0.00 9.61
N LYS A 178 -8.93 -1.08 10.41
CA LYS A 178 -8.54 -0.98 11.82
C LYS A 178 -7.06 -0.62 11.97
N VAL A 179 -6.71 0.08 13.04
CA VAL A 179 -5.31 0.19 13.46
C VAL A 179 -4.81 -1.17 13.96
N CYS A 180 -3.51 -1.39 13.87
CA CYS A 180 -2.89 -2.59 14.41
C CYS A 180 -3.18 -2.74 15.91
N GLN A 181 -3.80 -3.86 16.31
CA GLN A 181 -4.19 -4.15 17.69
C GLN A 181 -4.28 -5.64 17.99
N GLY A 182 -4.52 -5.98 19.26
CA GLY A 182 -4.74 -7.36 19.69
C GLY A 182 -3.52 -8.27 19.41
N LYS A 183 -3.78 -9.47 18.89
CA LYS A 183 -2.76 -10.50 18.60
C LYS A 183 -1.77 -10.11 17.50
N GLU A 184 -2.16 -9.21 16.60
CA GLU A 184 -1.32 -8.72 15.52
C GLU A 184 -0.19 -7.82 16.02
N ARG A 185 -0.45 -7.07 17.10
CA ARG A 185 0.51 -6.15 17.68
C ARG A 185 1.60 -6.88 18.42
N LEU A 186 2.84 -6.73 17.95
CA LEU A 186 3.98 -7.39 18.58
C LEU A 186 4.30 -6.75 19.93
N LYS A 187 4.64 -7.63 20.87
CA LYS A 187 5.01 -7.28 22.24
C LYS A 187 6.41 -7.76 22.56
N ASP A 188 7.07 -7.08 23.47
CA ASP A 188 8.36 -7.47 24.04
C ASP A 188 8.20 -8.59 25.11
N SER A 189 9.30 -9.00 25.70
CA SER A 189 9.33 -10.01 26.77
C SER A 189 8.58 -9.60 28.04
N LEU A 190 8.34 -8.31 28.22
CA LEU A 190 7.58 -7.73 29.34
C LEU A 190 6.11 -7.47 28.95
N ASN A 191 5.61 -8.08 27.87
CA ASN A 191 4.25 -7.89 27.33
C ASN A 191 3.90 -6.42 26.97
N LYS A 192 4.90 -5.55 26.81
CA LYS A 192 4.72 -4.17 26.36
C LYS A 192 4.75 -4.11 24.83
N THR A 193 4.05 -3.13 24.24
CA THR A 193 4.11 -2.87 22.80
C THR A 193 5.54 -2.64 22.35
N LEU A 194 6.03 -3.46 21.42
CA LEU A 194 7.39 -3.38 20.91
C LEU A 194 7.61 -2.16 20.02
N HIS A 195 6.67 -1.89 19.11
CA HIS A 195 6.72 -0.75 18.18
C HIS A 195 5.41 0.04 18.24
N SER A 196 5.49 1.30 18.59
CA SER A 196 4.31 2.14 18.86
C SER A 196 3.42 2.38 17.63
N THR A 197 4.02 2.43 16.45
CA THR A 197 3.38 2.77 15.17
C THR A 197 3.31 1.60 14.18
N GLN A 198 3.31 0.35 14.67
CA GLN A 198 3.18 -0.82 13.80
C GLN A 198 1.96 -0.70 12.88
N LYS A 199 2.18 -0.81 11.58
CA LYS A 199 1.09 -0.76 10.58
C LYS A 199 0.32 -2.08 10.53
N PRO A 200 -1.01 -2.04 10.26
CA PRO A 200 -1.83 -3.25 10.17
C PRO A 200 -1.50 -4.09 8.92
N GLU A 201 -1.60 -5.41 9.06
CA GLU A 201 -1.36 -6.35 7.96
C GLU A 201 -2.30 -6.14 6.78
N GLU A 202 -3.56 -5.83 7.06
CA GLU A 202 -4.56 -5.60 6.01
C GLU A 202 -4.19 -4.42 5.10
N LEU A 203 -3.58 -3.36 5.64
CA LEU A 203 -3.10 -2.23 4.86
C LEU A 203 -2.01 -2.67 3.87
N LEU A 204 -0.97 -3.35 4.38
CA LEU A 204 0.14 -3.83 3.55
C LEU A 204 -0.29 -4.94 2.57
N TYR A 205 -1.20 -5.82 2.99
CA TYR A 205 -1.82 -6.82 2.13
C TYR A 205 -2.45 -6.16 0.89
N ARG A 206 -3.25 -5.12 1.10
CA ARG A 206 -3.93 -4.38 0.02
C ARG A 206 -2.95 -3.66 -0.90
N ILE A 207 -1.97 -2.94 -0.33
CA ILE A 207 -0.94 -2.22 -1.08
C ILE A 207 -0.13 -3.17 -1.98
N ILE A 208 0.37 -4.27 -1.41
CA ILE A 208 1.20 -5.23 -2.15
C ILE A 208 0.39 -5.91 -3.25
N LEU A 209 -0.82 -6.36 -2.97
CA LEU A 209 -1.70 -6.93 -4.01
C LEU A 209 -2.07 -5.94 -5.10
N ALA A 210 -2.25 -4.66 -4.76
CA ALA A 210 -2.61 -3.64 -5.76
C ALA A 210 -1.51 -3.41 -6.79
N SER A 211 -0.24 -3.37 -6.36
CA SER A 211 0.86 -2.79 -7.14
C SER A 211 2.02 -3.74 -7.43
N THR A 212 1.88 -5.04 -7.16
CA THR A 212 2.93 -6.04 -7.44
C THR A 212 2.39 -7.34 -8.02
N LYS A 213 3.28 -8.14 -8.61
CA LYS A 213 3.05 -9.51 -9.07
C LYS A 213 3.80 -10.49 -8.18
N GLN A 214 3.46 -11.77 -8.25
CA GLN A 214 4.24 -12.82 -7.59
C GLN A 214 5.70 -12.80 -8.06
N GLY A 215 6.62 -12.94 -7.11
CA GLY A 215 8.06 -12.91 -7.38
C GLY A 215 8.68 -11.52 -7.41
N ASP A 216 7.89 -10.43 -7.48
CA ASP A 216 8.39 -9.06 -7.42
C ASP A 216 9.13 -8.79 -6.11
N ILE A 217 10.07 -7.85 -6.15
CA ILE A 217 10.88 -7.42 -5.01
C ILE A 217 10.29 -6.13 -4.42
N VAL A 218 9.89 -6.21 -3.16
CA VAL A 218 9.38 -5.09 -2.37
C VAL A 218 10.46 -4.62 -1.41
N LEU A 219 10.78 -3.33 -1.42
CA LEU A 219 11.67 -2.71 -0.45
C LEU A 219 10.86 -1.95 0.61
N ASP A 220 11.24 -2.11 1.87
CA ASP A 220 10.81 -1.25 2.95
C ASP A 220 12.05 -0.70 3.68
N PRO A 221 12.41 0.60 3.44
CA PRO A 221 13.58 1.20 4.03
C PRO A 221 13.40 1.64 5.50
N PHE A 222 12.18 1.49 6.04
CA PHE A 222 11.83 1.79 7.43
C PHE A 222 11.08 0.60 8.04
N PHE A 223 11.74 -0.56 8.05
CA PHE A 223 11.10 -1.88 8.16
C PHE A 223 10.39 -2.14 9.49
N GLY A 224 10.84 -1.51 10.57
CA GLY A 224 10.27 -1.69 11.90
C GLY A 224 10.13 -3.17 12.27
N THR A 225 8.94 -3.57 12.67
CA THR A 225 8.63 -4.96 13.05
C THR A 225 8.21 -5.87 11.89
N GLY A 226 8.46 -5.44 10.63
CA GLY A 226 8.40 -6.28 9.44
C GLY A 226 7.00 -6.65 8.93
N THR A 227 6.02 -5.77 9.08
CA THR A 227 4.67 -6.02 8.52
C THR A 227 4.72 -6.20 7.01
N THR A 228 5.49 -5.34 6.32
CA THR A 228 5.70 -5.42 4.86
C THR A 228 6.28 -6.78 4.46
N GLY A 229 7.36 -7.22 5.13
CA GLY A 229 7.97 -8.52 4.84
C GLY A 229 7.06 -9.72 5.14
N ALA A 230 6.25 -9.63 6.20
CA ALA A 230 5.26 -10.65 6.53
C ALA A 230 4.22 -10.79 5.41
N MET A 231 3.69 -9.67 4.90
CA MET A 231 2.73 -9.68 3.81
C MET A 231 3.36 -10.07 2.47
N CYS A 232 4.60 -9.67 2.20
CA CYS A 232 5.34 -10.14 1.03
C CYS A 232 5.47 -11.66 1.02
N LYS A 233 5.92 -12.27 2.14
CA LYS A 233 6.01 -13.73 2.25
C LYS A 233 4.66 -14.41 2.08
N LYS A 234 3.62 -13.87 2.74
CA LYS A 234 2.25 -14.39 2.65
C LYS A 234 1.75 -14.43 1.21
N LEU A 235 2.10 -13.43 0.41
CA LEU A 235 1.62 -13.22 -0.96
C LEU A 235 2.60 -13.74 -2.04
N GLY A 236 3.70 -14.40 -1.70
CA GLY A 236 4.67 -14.91 -2.65
C GLY A 236 5.58 -13.86 -3.30
N ARG A 237 5.74 -12.69 -2.64
CA ARG A 237 6.69 -11.65 -3.05
C ARG A 237 7.99 -11.77 -2.29
N LYS A 238 9.09 -11.30 -2.88
CA LYS A 238 10.37 -11.13 -2.21
C LYS A 238 10.39 -9.79 -1.49
N PHE A 239 11.23 -9.65 -0.46
CA PHE A 239 11.37 -8.37 0.21
C PHE A 239 12.81 -8.06 0.60
N ILE A 240 13.10 -6.77 0.72
CA ILE A 240 14.28 -6.22 1.36
C ILE A 240 13.77 -5.28 2.46
N GLY A 241 14.15 -5.55 3.71
CA GLY A 241 13.78 -4.71 4.84
C GLY A 241 15.02 -4.11 5.47
N ILE A 242 15.05 -2.79 5.66
CA ILE A 242 16.14 -2.05 6.30
C ILE A 242 15.63 -1.43 7.60
N ASP A 243 16.35 -1.61 8.69
CA ASP A 243 16.09 -0.93 9.95
C ASP A 243 17.37 -0.83 10.76
N SER A 244 17.52 0.23 11.53
CA SER A 244 18.68 0.44 12.41
C SER A 244 18.53 -0.21 13.79
N ASN A 245 17.31 -0.61 14.17
CA ASN A 245 17.02 -1.17 15.49
C ASN A 245 17.14 -2.71 15.48
N PRO A 246 18.11 -3.31 16.19
CA PRO A 246 18.31 -4.75 16.18
C PRO A 246 17.15 -5.52 16.83
N GLN A 247 16.44 -4.91 17.80
CA GLN A 247 15.28 -5.55 18.44
C GLN A 247 14.10 -5.66 17.47
N TYR A 248 13.86 -4.60 16.67
CA TYR A 248 12.83 -4.62 15.64
C TYR A 248 13.15 -5.67 14.58
N MET A 249 14.39 -5.71 14.10
CA MET A 249 14.83 -6.69 13.10
C MET A 249 14.73 -8.13 13.61
N HIS A 250 15.06 -8.38 14.89
CA HIS A 250 14.88 -9.71 15.49
C HIS A 250 13.40 -10.10 15.52
N ALA A 251 12.53 -9.21 15.98
CA ALA A 251 11.10 -9.45 16.03
C ALA A 251 10.48 -9.64 14.64
N ALA A 252 10.87 -8.82 13.66
CA ALA A 252 10.46 -8.95 12.26
C ALA A 252 10.82 -10.34 11.72
N LYS A 253 12.05 -10.78 11.92
CA LYS A 253 12.51 -12.11 11.52
C LYS A 253 11.67 -13.21 12.16
N LYS A 254 11.47 -13.19 13.47
CA LYS A 254 10.67 -14.18 14.21
C LYS A 254 9.21 -14.21 13.72
N ARG A 255 8.62 -13.04 13.45
CA ARG A 255 7.28 -12.91 12.86
C ARG A 255 7.21 -13.53 11.47
N ILE A 256 8.11 -13.14 10.58
CA ILE A 256 8.08 -13.55 9.17
C ILE A 256 8.35 -15.04 9.02
N MET A 257 9.18 -15.62 9.85
CA MET A 257 9.41 -17.08 9.86
C MET A 257 8.11 -17.88 10.09
N LYS A 258 7.18 -17.37 10.91
CA LYS A 258 5.91 -18.02 11.24
C LYS A 258 4.82 -17.83 10.17
N VAL A 259 5.02 -16.95 9.19
CA VAL A 259 4.04 -16.70 8.12
C VAL A 259 4.08 -17.84 7.12
N ASN A 260 2.92 -18.43 6.82
CA ASN A 260 2.75 -19.38 5.73
C ASN A 260 2.28 -18.63 4.47
N PRO A 261 2.88 -18.89 3.29
CA PRO A 261 2.36 -18.40 2.03
C PRO A 261 0.94 -18.89 1.79
N ILE A 262 0.13 -18.08 1.14
CA ILE A 262 -1.21 -18.45 0.68
C ILE A 262 -1.22 -18.59 -0.83
N ASP A 263 -2.11 -19.43 -1.35
CA ASP A 263 -2.39 -19.46 -2.78
C ASP A 263 -3.23 -18.24 -3.17
N THR A 264 -2.64 -17.39 -4.01
CA THR A 264 -3.29 -16.18 -4.52
C THR A 264 -3.88 -16.37 -5.92
N SER A 265 -3.77 -17.57 -6.51
CA SER A 265 -4.23 -17.85 -7.88
C SER A 265 -5.70 -17.48 -8.09
N ASN A 266 -6.56 -17.81 -7.14
CA ASN A 266 -7.99 -17.48 -7.18
C ASN A 266 -8.27 -15.97 -7.10
N ILE A 267 -7.37 -15.20 -6.53
CA ILE A 267 -7.54 -13.75 -6.38
C ILE A 267 -6.89 -13.03 -7.57
N GLU A 268 -5.74 -13.51 -8.04
CA GLU A 268 -4.91 -12.88 -9.07
C GLU A 268 -5.19 -13.37 -10.51
N SER A 269 -5.76 -14.57 -10.69
CA SER A 269 -5.96 -15.23 -12.01
C SER A 269 -6.86 -14.46 -12.99
N ILE A 270 -7.55 -13.41 -12.53
CA ILE A 270 -8.43 -12.62 -13.38
C ILE A 270 -7.68 -11.49 -14.12
N ALA A 271 -6.46 -11.17 -13.73
CA ALA A 271 -5.67 -10.13 -14.41
C ALA A 271 -5.28 -10.50 -15.84
N THR A 272 -5.17 -11.79 -16.14
CA THR A 272 -4.79 -12.29 -17.47
C THR A 272 -5.96 -12.44 -18.44
N SER A 273 -7.21 -12.49 -17.95
CA SER A 273 -8.39 -12.63 -18.80
C SER A 273 -8.93 -11.31 -19.38
N SER A 274 -8.43 -10.15 -18.92
CA SER A 274 -8.90 -8.84 -19.39
C SER A 274 -8.29 -8.37 -20.70
N SER A 275 -7.38 -9.15 -21.30
CA SER A 275 -6.96 -8.95 -22.71
C SER A 275 -7.96 -9.52 -23.72
N SER A 276 -9.07 -10.10 -23.29
CA SER A 276 -10.18 -10.37 -24.18
C SER A 276 -10.61 -9.05 -24.83
N LYS A 277 -10.27 -8.88 -26.11
CA LYS A 277 -10.71 -7.75 -26.93
C LYS A 277 -12.19 -7.55 -26.62
N LYS A 278 -12.56 -6.39 -26.10
CA LYS A 278 -13.97 -6.03 -25.94
C LYS A 278 -14.64 -6.24 -27.30
N ILE A 279 -15.45 -7.27 -27.40
CA ILE A 279 -16.17 -7.55 -28.65
C ILE A 279 -17.29 -6.51 -28.70
N PRO A 280 -17.32 -5.64 -29.73
CA PRO A 280 -18.43 -4.72 -29.88
C PRO A 280 -19.75 -5.48 -29.90
N PHE A 281 -20.79 -4.94 -29.28
CA PHE A 281 -22.10 -5.60 -29.21
C PHE A 281 -22.62 -5.94 -30.60
N SER A 282 -22.37 -5.07 -31.59
CA SER A 282 -22.69 -5.32 -33.02
C SER A 282 -22.03 -6.60 -33.57
N ASN A 283 -20.90 -7.07 -33.03
CA ASN A 283 -20.29 -8.31 -33.47
C ASN A 283 -21.04 -9.55 -32.97
N LEU A 284 -21.79 -9.44 -31.89
CA LEU A 284 -22.68 -10.52 -31.42
C LEU A 284 -23.83 -10.73 -32.43
N LEU A 285 -24.35 -9.65 -33.00
CA LEU A 285 -25.34 -9.72 -34.09
C LEU A 285 -24.72 -10.37 -35.34
N LYS A 286 -23.55 -9.88 -35.79
CA LYS A 286 -22.85 -10.42 -36.97
C LYS A 286 -22.53 -11.93 -36.83
N LYS A 287 -22.30 -12.42 -35.62
CA LYS A 287 -22.02 -13.85 -35.32
C LYS A 287 -23.30 -14.65 -35.09
N GLY A 288 -24.49 -14.05 -35.18
CA GLY A 288 -25.76 -14.74 -34.94
C GLY A 288 -26.03 -15.13 -33.50
N LEU A 289 -25.22 -14.63 -32.55
CA LEU A 289 -25.34 -14.93 -31.11
C LEU A 289 -26.52 -14.20 -30.45
N ILE A 290 -26.94 -13.09 -31.06
CA ILE A 290 -28.13 -12.31 -30.68
C ILE A 290 -28.82 -11.90 -31.97
N ARG A 291 -30.16 -11.88 -32.01
CA ARG A 291 -30.94 -11.53 -33.19
C ARG A 291 -31.62 -10.16 -32.99
N PRO A 292 -31.80 -9.38 -34.08
CA PRO A 292 -32.67 -8.20 -34.02
C PRO A 292 -34.07 -8.60 -33.52
N GLY A 293 -34.66 -7.77 -32.67
CA GLY A 293 -35.94 -8.06 -32.01
C GLY A 293 -35.85 -8.81 -30.70
N GLU A 294 -34.72 -9.47 -30.40
CA GLU A 294 -34.53 -10.10 -29.09
C GLU A 294 -34.57 -9.09 -27.96
N LYS A 295 -35.03 -9.55 -26.80
CA LYS A 295 -35.16 -8.75 -25.59
C LYS A 295 -34.07 -9.12 -24.62
N ILE A 296 -33.29 -8.13 -24.20
CA ILE A 296 -32.28 -8.27 -23.17
C ILE A 296 -32.72 -7.59 -21.89
N PHE A 297 -32.29 -8.14 -20.76
CA PHE A 297 -32.69 -7.71 -19.44
C PHE A 297 -31.44 -7.31 -18.65
N ASN A 298 -31.61 -6.41 -17.70
CA ASN A 298 -30.57 -6.20 -16.69
C ASN A 298 -30.55 -7.39 -15.70
N SER A 299 -29.49 -7.46 -14.88
CA SER A 299 -29.30 -8.54 -13.89
C SER A 299 -30.43 -8.70 -12.87
N ARG A 300 -31.33 -7.73 -12.75
CA ARG A 300 -32.52 -7.74 -11.86
C ARG A 300 -33.82 -7.93 -12.63
N GLU A 301 -33.75 -8.15 -13.94
CA GLU A 301 -34.90 -8.30 -14.84
C GLU A 301 -35.90 -7.12 -14.82
N SER A 302 -35.50 -6.02 -14.19
CA SER A 302 -36.38 -4.83 -14.02
C SER A 302 -36.37 -3.89 -15.22
N ILE A 303 -35.35 -3.99 -16.10
CA ILE A 303 -35.23 -3.19 -17.32
C ILE A 303 -35.09 -4.13 -18.51
N ARG A 304 -35.94 -3.89 -19.53
CA ARG A 304 -36.02 -4.69 -20.76
C ARG A 304 -35.78 -3.80 -21.97
N ALA A 305 -34.79 -4.13 -22.74
CA ALA A 305 -34.48 -3.43 -23.99
C ALA A 305 -34.56 -4.37 -25.18
N THR A 306 -34.93 -3.84 -26.37
CA THR A 306 -35.00 -4.59 -27.63
C THR A 306 -33.75 -4.33 -28.44
N VAL A 307 -33.15 -5.37 -28.99
CA VAL A 307 -31.98 -5.31 -29.87
C VAL A 307 -32.43 -4.84 -31.25
N LEU A 308 -31.79 -3.81 -31.80
CA LEU A 308 -32.06 -3.29 -33.12
C LEU A 308 -31.07 -3.86 -34.16
N SER A 309 -31.45 -3.83 -35.44
CA SER A 309 -30.62 -4.33 -36.54
C SER A 309 -29.27 -3.62 -36.69
N ASN A 310 -29.21 -2.35 -36.28
CA ASN A 310 -27.97 -1.54 -36.30
C ASN A 310 -27.04 -1.82 -35.08
N GLY A 311 -27.40 -2.73 -34.16
CA GLY A 311 -26.60 -3.03 -32.98
C GLY A 311 -26.85 -2.09 -31.78
N ASN A 312 -27.83 -1.21 -31.88
CA ASN A 312 -28.30 -0.41 -30.76
C ASN A 312 -29.37 -1.16 -29.94
N LEU A 313 -29.65 -0.63 -28.78
CA LEU A 313 -30.74 -1.08 -27.92
C LEU A 313 -31.84 -0.02 -27.86
N LYS A 314 -33.10 -0.46 -27.94
CA LYS A 314 -34.27 0.40 -27.75
C LYS A 314 -34.91 0.10 -26.40
N PHE A 315 -34.97 1.12 -25.56
CA PHE A 315 -35.67 1.07 -24.27
C PHE A 315 -36.73 2.19 -24.23
N LYS A 316 -37.99 1.83 -24.19
CA LYS A 316 -39.12 2.77 -24.33
C LYS A 316 -38.97 3.59 -25.62
N LYS A 317 -38.85 4.92 -25.51
CA LYS A 317 -38.65 5.85 -26.61
C LYS A 317 -37.19 6.21 -26.88
N VAL A 318 -36.25 5.64 -26.15
CA VAL A 318 -34.81 5.96 -26.26
C VAL A 318 -34.08 4.85 -26.99
N GLU A 319 -33.26 5.23 -27.94
CA GLU A 319 -32.33 4.38 -28.68
C GLU A 319 -30.90 4.78 -28.36
N GLY A 320 -30.02 3.82 -28.17
CA GLY A 320 -28.61 4.07 -27.88
C GLY A 320 -27.76 2.82 -27.83
N SER A 321 -26.44 3.02 -27.71
CA SER A 321 -25.53 1.88 -27.50
C SER A 321 -25.70 1.29 -26.08
N ILE A 322 -25.27 0.04 -25.89
CA ILE A 322 -25.31 -0.67 -24.58
C ILE A 322 -24.55 0.10 -23.46
N HIS A 323 -23.74 1.10 -23.81
CA HIS A 323 -22.92 1.87 -22.89
C HIS A 323 -23.43 3.31 -22.66
N LYS A 324 -24.60 3.66 -23.17
CA LYS A 324 -25.24 4.97 -22.94
C LYS A 324 -26.45 4.86 -22.03
#